data_d2225ea046a83ea1b126e84fab7a6702
#
_entry.id   d2225ea046a83ea1b126e84fab7a6702
#
_cell.length_a   1.000
_cell.length_b   1.000
_cell.length_c   1.000
_cell.angle_alpha   90.00
_cell.angle_beta   90.00
_cell.angle_gamma   90.00
#
_symmetry.space_group_name_H-M   'P 1'
#
loop_
_entity.id
_entity.type
_entity.pdbx_description
1 polymer ?
#
loop_
_entity_poly.entity_id
_entity_poly.type
_entity_poly.pdbx_seq_one_letter_code
_entity_poly.pdbx_strand_id
1 'polypeptide(L)'
;MLPYTDPPADRIGVLAPGTGIPIGQKVPDVHARDLDGKDVSLSSLYSKGPILLAFYRGGWCPYCSSENHALATAFPEYQKRGVTPVTVSVDKPDAEAKTKATYAIPFPVLSDSDATMIEAFHVVNKVGDQTLAKMKGFGVDLESYSGKTHHEIAIPSLFLIDRTGVVRWAHSDPDIEVRPSTAQILAAIDATKLASK
;
A
#
# COMPACT_ATOMS: atom_id res chain seq x y z
N MET A 1 8.37 3.54 17.48
CA MET A 1 7.14 3.84 16.69
C MET A 1 7.02 5.36 16.65
N LEU A 2 6.93 5.95 15.47
CA LEU A 2 6.73 7.39 15.34
C LEU A 2 5.34 7.76 15.90
N PRO A 3 5.20 8.90 16.60
CA PRO A 3 3.89 9.33 17.07
C PRO A 3 2.99 9.60 15.87
N TYR A 4 1.87 8.89 15.81
CA TYR A 4 0.85 9.09 14.79
C TYR A 4 0.01 10.29 15.23
N THR A 5 0.11 11.40 14.52
CA THR A 5 -0.85 12.50 14.65
C THR A 5 -1.92 12.31 13.58
N ASP A 6 -3.20 12.26 13.98
CA ASP A 6 -4.29 12.20 13.01
C ASP A 6 -4.18 13.40 12.06
N PRO A 7 -4.06 13.17 10.75
CA PRO A 7 -4.02 14.26 9.79
C PRO A 7 -5.36 14.98 9.73
N PRO A 8 -5.39 16.23 9.24
CA PRO A 8 -6.64 16.95 9.03
C PRO A 8 -7.64 16.14 8.23
N ALA A 9 -8.91 16.14 8.64
CA ALA A 9 -9.94 15.29 8.04
C ALA A 9 -10.17 15.57 6.55
N ASP A 10 -9.91 16.78 6.08
CA ASP A 10 -10.01 17.20 4.69
C ASP A 10 -8.88 16.65 3.79
N ARG A 11 -7.81 16.14 4.39
CA ARG A 11 -6.72 15.43 3.67
C ARG A 11 -6.94 13.92 3.60
N ILE A 12 -7.96 13.38 4.27
CA ILE A 12 -8.21 11.93 4.31
C ILE A 12 -9.31 11.53 3.33
N GLY A 13 -9.09 10.41 2.63
CA GLY A 13 -10.06 9.89 1.64
C GLY A 13 -10.08 10.70 0.34
N VAL A 14 -9.00 11.41 0.07
CA VAL A 14 -8.78 12.15 -1.17
C VAL A 14 -7.54 11.63 -1.88
N LEU A 15 -7.53 11.72 -3.21
CA LEU A 15 -6.35 11.46 -4.01
C LEU A 15 -5.60 12.77 -4.26
N ALA A 16 -4.30 12.77 -4.06
CA ALA A 16 -3.46 13.90 -4.47
C ALA A 16 -3.59 14.14 -5.99
N PRO A 17 -3.48 15.39 -6.46
CA PRO A 17 -3.61 15.70 -7.89
C PRO A 17 -2.72 14.84 -8.77
N GLY A 18 -3.30 14.23 -9.79
CA GLY A 18 -2.59 13.38 -10.74
C GLY A 18 -2.23 11.98 -10.23
N THR A 19 -2.72 11.59 -9.05
CA THR A 19 -2.45 10.26 -8.48
C THR A 19 -3.69 9.41 -8.36
N GLY A 20 -3.47 8.10 -8.37
CA GLY A 20 -4.46 7.10 -8.02
C GLY A 20 -5.55 6.85 -9.06
N ILE A 21 -6.37 5.86 -8.76
CA ILE A 21 -7.56 5.50 -9.55
C ILE A 21 -8.78 6.08 -8.85
N PRO A 22 -9.60 6.89 -9.52
CA PRO A 22 -10.77 7.54 -8.94
C PRO A 22 -11.79 6.56 -8.37
N ILE A 23 -12.49 6.98 -7.31
CA ILE A 23 -13.65 6.25 -6.76
C ILE A 23 -14.68 6.01 -7.84
N GLY A 24 -15.22 4.79 -7.89
CA GLY A 24 -16.20 4.33 -8.88
C GLY A 24 -15.56 3.75 -10.15
N GLN A 25 -14.26 3.89 -10.36
CA GLN A 25 -13.56 3.27 -11.48
C GLN A 25 -13.08 1.86 -11.13
N LYS A 26 -12.99 1.02 -12.16
CA LYS A 26 -12.43 -0.32 -12.05
C LYS A 26 -10.90 -0.26 -12.14
N VAL A 27 -10.24 -0.98 -11.24
CA VAL A 27 -8.78 -1.11 -11.27
C VAL A 27 -8.34 -1.98 -12.44
N PRO A 28 -7.14 -1.74 -13.01
CA PRO A 28 -6.54 -2.65 -13.97
C PRO A 28 -6.23 -3.99 -13.31
N ASP A 29 -6.29 -5.08 -14.08
CA ASP A 29 -5.83 -6.38 -13.60
C ASP A 29 -4.32 -6.47 -13.82
N VAL A 30 -3.59 -6.08 -12.80
CA VAL A 30 -2.14 -6.06 -12.75
C VAL A 30 -1.62 -7.19 -11.88
N HIS A 31 -0.34 -7.50 -12.04
CA HIS A 31 0.32 -8.60 -11.37
C HIS A 31 1.47 -8.11 -10.50
N ALA A 32 1.67 -8.79 -9.39
CA ALA A 32 2.83 -8.63 -8.52
C ALA A 32 3.34 -10.03 -8.13
N ARG A 33 4.40 -10.11 -7.34
CA ARG A 33 4.91 -11.38 -6.85
C ARG A 33 4.60 -11.56 -5.37
N ASP A 34 4.28 -12.80 -4.99
CA ASP A 34 4.24 -13.17 -3.57
C ASP A 34 5.67 -13.34 -3.02
N LEU A 35 5.77 -13.71 -1.74
CA LEU A 35 7.05 -13.86 -1.07
C LEU A 35 7.89 -15.06 -1.56
N ASP A 36 7.24 -16.01 -2.23
CA ASP A 36 7.89 -17.15 -2.91
C ASP A 36 8.27 -16.82 -4.36
N GLY A 37 8.02 -15.59 -4.81
CA GLY A 37 8.26 -15.12 -6.18
C GLY A 37 7.23 -15.58 -7.20
N LYS A 38 6.09 -16.14 -6.77
CA LYS A 38 5.01 -16.57 -7.66
C LYS A 38 4.20 -15.35 -8.10
N ASP A 39 3.73 -15.42 -9.33
CA ASP A 39 2.86 -14.40 -9.92
C ASP A 39 1.47 -14.41 -9.27
N VAL A 40 0.99 -13.23 -8.89
CA VAL A 40 -0.31 -13.00 -8.24
C VAL A 40 -1.04 -11.89 -8.98
N SER A 41 -2.17 -12.20 -9.62
CA SER A 41 -3.02 -11.17 -10.20
C SER A 41 -3.84 -10.46 -9.12
N LEU A 42 -4.04 -9.16 -9.26
CA LEU A 42 -4.86 -8.38 -8.34
C LEU A 42 -6.31 -8.88 -8.31
N SER A 43 -6.84 -9.31 -9.47
CA SER A 43 -8.18 -9.89 -9.58
C SER A 43 -8.35 -11.17 -8.77
N SER A 44 -7.31 -11.97 -8.64
CA SER A 44 -7.33 -13.21 -7.82
C SER A 44 -7.49 -12.93 -6.33
N LEU A 45 -7.19 -11.70 -5.88
CA LEU A 45 -7.33 -11.26 -4.49
C LEU A 45 -8.73 -10.70 -4.24
N TYR A 46 -9.15 -9.67 -4.99
CA TYR A 46 -10.43 -9.00 -4.75
C TYR A 46 -11.65 -9.87 -5.11
N SER A 47 -11.53 -10.86 -6.00
CA SER A 47 -12.62 -11.80 -6.28
C SER A 47 -13.01 -12.67 -5.08
N LYS A 48 -12.10 -12.91 -4.15
CA LYS A 48 -12.36 -13.65 -2.90
C LYS A 48 -13.10 -12.82 -1.85
N GLY A 49 -12.97 -11.50 -1.92
CA GLY A 49 -13.57 -10.55 -0.99
C GLY A 49 -13.01 -9.14 -1.23
N PRO A 50 -13.69 -8.10 -0.71
CA PRO A 50 -13.12 -6.74 -0.76
C PRO A 50 -11.73 -6.70 -0.15
N ILE A 51 -10.85 -5.90 -0.73
CA ILE A 51 -9.48 -5.72 -0.25
C ILE A 51 -9.22 -4.24 0.08
N LEU A 52 -8.36 -4.01 1.07
CA LEU A 52 -7.71 -2.72 1.31
C LEU A 52 -6.27 -2.83 0.77
N LEU A 53 -6.07 -2.36 -0.46
CA LEU A 53 -4.76 -2.34 -1.10
C LEU A 53 -3.97 -1.13 -0.60
N ALA A 54 -2.82 -1.38 0.02
CA ALA A 54 -1.95 -0.35 0.59
C ALA A 54 -0.60 -0.34 -0.14
N PHE A 55 -0.34 0.72 -0.89
CA PHE A 55 0.96 0.98 -1.48
C PHE A 55 1.85 1.72 -0.49
N TYR A 56 3.07 1.22 -0.30
CA TYR A 56 4.03 1.83 0.59
C TYR A 56 5.42 1.91 -0.05
N ARG A 57 6.29 2.75 0.50
CA ARG A 57 7.58 3.08 -0.13
C ARG A 57 8.60 1.95 -0.08
N GLY A 58 8.52 1.10 0.95
CA GLY A 58 9.41 -0.02 1.22
C GLY A 58 9.59 -0.26 2.72
N GLY A 59 10.08 -1.44 3.09
CA GLY A 59 10.28 -1.85 4.48
C GLY A 59 11.31 -1.03 5.27
N TRP A 60 12.13 -0.27 4.55
CA TRP A 60 13.11 0.67 5.10
C TRP A 60 12.53 2.01 5.58
N CYS A 61 11.27 2.31 5.27
CA CYS A 61 10.62 3.58 5.58
C CYS A 61 9.94 3.52 6.96
N PRO A 62 10.34 4.35 7.96
CA PRO A 62 9.78 4.28 9.31
C PRO A 62 8.27 4.54 9.39
N TYR A 63 7.76 5.48 8.59
CA TYR A 63 6.31 5.79 8.52
C TYR A 63 5.52 4.61 7.95
N CYS A 64 6.06 3.97 6.90
CA CYS A 64 5.45 2.78 6.30
C CYS A 64 5.45 1.59 7.27
N SER A 65 6.52 1.44 8.04
CA SER A 65 6.61 0.43 9.10
C SER A 65 5.55 0.62 10.17
N SER A 66 5.30 1.87 10.57
CA SER A 66 4.24 2.20 11.54
C SER A 66 2.85 1.90 10.98
N GLU A 67 2.59 2.20 9.69
CA GLU A 67 1.33 1.89 9.02
C GLU A 67 1.11 0.37 8.89
N ASN A 68 2.13 -0.37 8.43
CA ASN A 68 2.06 -1.83 8.32
C ASN A 68 1.77 -2.50 9.68
N HIS A 69 2.40 -2.00 10.75
CA HIS A 69 2.14 -2.47 12.10
C HIS A 69 0.72 -2.14 12.56
N ALA A 70 0.21 -0.95 12.26
CA ALA A 70 -1.17 -0.56 12.58
C ALA A 70 -2.19 -1.43 11.84
N LEU A 71 -1.99 -1.71 10.55
CA LEU A 71 -2.81 -2.62 9.76
C LEU A 71 -2.78 -4.04 10.33
N ALA A 72 -1.59 -4.54 10.71
CA ALA A 72 -1.43 -5.87 11.30
C ALA A 72 -2.14 -5.98 12.66
N THR A 73 -1.99 -4.98 13.52
CA THR A 73 -2.65 -4.94 14.84
C THR A 73 -4.17 -4.91 14.72
N ALA A 74 -4.68 -4.14 13.75
CA ALA A 74 -6.12 -3.99 13.53
C ALA A 74 -6.71 -5.08 12.61
N PHE A 75 -5.93 -6.07 12.18
CA PHE A 75 -6.41 -7.10 11.24
C PHE A 75 -7.71 -7.78 11.64
N PRO A 76 -7.96 -8.14 12.93
CA PRO A 76 -9.25 -8.70 13.34
C PRO A 76 -10.45 -7.77 13.04
N GLU A 77 -10.27 -6.45 13.09
CA GLU A 77 -11.34 -5.49 12.80
C GLU A 77 -11.64 -5.40 11.30
N TYR A 78 -10.63 -5.54 10.45
CA TYR A 78 -10.82 -5.68 8.99
C TYR A 78 -11.52 -6.99 8.64
N GLN A 79 -11.12 -8.10 9.25
CA GLN A 79 -11.76 -9.41 9.04
C GLN A 79 -13.25 -9.41 9.42
N LYS A 80 -13.63 -8.80 10.55
CA LYS A 80 -15.04 -8.64 10.97
C LYS A 80 -15.89 -7.92 9.91
N ARG A 81 -15.26 -7.05 9.09
CA ARG A 81 -15.90 -6.31 8.00
C ARG A 81 -15.78 -7.02 6.65
N GLY A 82 -15.20 -8.22 6.62
CA GLY A 82 -14.98 -9.00 5.40
C GLY A 82 -13.97 -8.36 4.44
N VAL A 83 -13.12 -7.46 4.93
CA VAL A 83 -12.08 -6.79 4.14
C VAL A 83 -10.71 -7.39 4.48
N THR A 84 -9.93 -7.70 3.46
CA THR A 84 -8.55 -8.19 3.62
C THR A 84 -7.57 -7.09 3.24
N PRO A 85 -6.71 -6.61 4.17
CA PRO A 85 -5.58 -5.77 3.79
C PRO A 85 -4.61 -6.53 2.90
N VAL A 86 -4.00 -5.82 1.94
CA VAL A 86 -2.92 -6.31 1.07
C VAL A 86 -1.92 -5.18 0.96
N THR A 87 -0.65 -5.42 1.27
CA THR A 87 0.38 -4.40 1.16
C THR A 87 1.31 -4.69 -0.01
N VAL A 88 1.75 -3.63 -0.68
CA VAL A 88 2.58 -3.71 -1.89
C VAL A 88 3.67 -2.64 -1.84
N SER A 89 4.91 -3.03 -2.12
CA SER A 89 5.97 -2.08 -2.43
C SER A 89 6.85 -2.61 -3.58
N VAL A 90 7.80 -1.81 -4.01
CA VAL A 90 8.80 -2.20 -5.03
C VAL A 90 9.95 -3.02 -4.43
N ASP A 91 9.94 -3.29 -3.15
CA ASP A 91 10.95 -4.15 -2.55
C ASP A 91 10.82 -5.57 -3.10
N LYS A 92 11.94 -6.25 -3.35
CA LYS A 92 11.96 -7.63 -3.87
C LYS A 92 11.40 -8.62 -2.84
N PRO A 93 10.98 -9.84 -3.23
CA PRO A 93 10.27 -10.77 -2.36
C PRO A 93 10.98 -11.10 -1.04
N ASP A 94 12.30 -11.22 -1.02
CA ASP A 94 13.07 -11.50 0.19
C ASP A 94 13.14 -10.31 1.16
N ALA A 95 13.10 -9.07 0.65
CA ALA A 95 13.00 -7.87 1.47
C ALA A 95 11.59 -7.73 2.05
N GLU A 96 10.56 -8.02 1.26
CA GLU A 96 9.16 -8.07 1.73
C GLU A 96 8.94 -9.17 2.78
N ALA A 97 9.57 -10.34 2.62
CA ALA A 97 9.51 -11.40 3.62
C ALA A 97 10.07 -10.96 4.97
N LYS A 98 11.16 -10.19 4.97
CA LYS A 98 11.72 -9.59 6.19
C LYS A 98 10.77 -8.59 6.83
N THR A 99 10.16 -7.71 6.03
CA THR A 99 9.14 -6.75 6.47
C THR A 99 7.97 -7.47 7.11
N LYS A 100 7.42 -8.49 6.45
CA LYS A 100 6.32 -9.31 6.96
C LYS A 100 6.65 -9.98 8.30
N ALA A 101 7.83 -10.57 8.40
CA ALA A 101 8.28 -11.22 9.64
C ALA A 101 8.49 -10.22 10.78
N THR A 102 9.13 -9.08 10.49
CA THR A 102 9.43 -8.04 11.48
C THR A 102 8.19 -7.49 12.16
N TYR A 103 7.12 -7.27 11.39
CA TYR A 103 5.87 -6.68 11.88
C TYR A 103 4.75 -7.72 12.11
N ALA A 104 5.06 -9.02 12.02
CA ALA A 104 4.12 -10.13 12.16
C ALA A 104 2.83 -9.92 11.33
N ILE A 105 2.98 -9.50 10.07
CA ILE A 105 1.86 -9.14 9.18
C ILE A 105 1.04 -10.40 8.83
N PRO A 106 -0.26 -10.48 9.19
CA PRO A 106 -1.06 -11.70 9.01
C PRO A 106 -1.76 -11.81 7.66
N PHE A 107 -1.60 -10.82 6.78
CA PHE A 107 -2.26 -10.73 5.47
C PHE A 107 -1.23 -10.79 4.32
N PRO A 108 -1.67 -10.82 3.04
CA PRO A 108 -0.76 -10.83 1.89
C PRO A 108 0.13 -9.58 1.81
N VAL A 109 1.41 -9.82 1.57
CA VAL A 109 2.44 -8.81 1.26
C VAL A 109 2.98 -9.16 -0.11
N LEU A 110 3.00 -8.21 -1.03
CA LEU A 110 3.38 -8.41 -2.42
C LEU A 110 4.56 -7.52 -2.79
N SER A 111 5.39 -8.06 -3.66
CA SER A 111 6.51 -7.38 -4.28
C SER A 111 6.13 -6.93 -5.69
N ASP A 112 6.16 -5.63 -5.93
CA ASP A 112 6.04 -4.99 -7.25
C ASP A 112 7.41 -4.50 -7.72
N SER A 113 8.43 -5.37 -7.67
CA SER A 113 9.82 -4.98 -7.95
C SER A 113 10.05 -4.45 -9.38
N ASP A 114 9.14 -4.69 -10.29
CA ASP A 114 9.16 -4.14 -11.66
C ASP A 114 8.38 -2.81 -11.77
N ALA A 115 7.82 -2.28 -10.68
CA ALA A 115 7.04 -1.03 -10.59
C ALA A 115 5.75 -1.00 -11.42
N THR A 116 5.31 -2.14 -11.98
CA THR A 116 4.17 -2.22 -12.90
C THR A 116 2.83 -1.89 -12.23
N MET A 117 2.67 -2.27 -10.97
CA MET A 117 1.44 -2.03 -10.22
C MET A 117 1.34 -0.56 -9.77
N ILE A 118 2.45 0.02 -9.27
CA ILE A 118 2.46 1.45 -8.88
C ILE A 118 2.28 2.36 -10.09
N GLU A 119 2.80 1.98 -11.27
CA GLU A 119 2.58 2.70 -12.53
C GLU A 119 1.11 2.63 -12.95
N ALA A 120 0.52 1.44 -12.98
CA ALA A 120 -0.86 1.23 -13.38
C ALA A 120 -1.88 1.90 -12.44
N PHE A 121 -1.51 2.10 -11.18
CA PHE A 121 -2.32 2.83 -10.19
C PHE A 121 -2.02 4.34 -10.16
N HIS A 122 -1.08 4.83 -10.97
CA HIS A 122 -0.66 6.24 -10.99
C HIS A 122 -0.18 6.75 -9.63
N VAL A 123 0.58 5.92 -8.91
CA VAL A 123 1.12 6.25 -7.58
C VAL A 123 2.65 6.20 -7.56
N VAL A 124 3.28 6.49 -8.68
CA VAL A 124 4.73 6.50 -8.82
C VAL A 124 5.35 7.77 -8.26
N ASN A 125 6.38 7.60 -7.46
CA ASN A 125 7.33 8.65 -7.09
C ASN A 125 8.72 8.25 -7.62
N LYS A 126 9.19 8.94 -8.64
CA LYS A 126 10.54 8.75 -9.17
C LYS A 126 11.54 9.52 -8.32
N VAL A 127 12.49 8.79 -7.75
CA VAL A 127 13.49 9.36 -6.83
C VAL A 127 14.66 9.90 -7.64
N GLY A 128 14.90 11.21 -7.55
CA GLY A 128 16.02 11.86 -8.23
C GLY A 128 17.36 11.62 -7.55
N ASP A 129 18.46 11.79 -8.32
CA ASP A 129 19.83 11.42 -7.92
C ASP A 129 20.28 12.01 -6.59
N GLN A 130 19.94 13.27 -6.30
CA GLN A 130 20.29 13.91 -5.02
C GLN A 130 19.62 13.21 -3.83
N THR A 131 18.37 12.79 -3.98
CA THR A 131 17.64 12.07 -2.95
C THR A 131 18.16 10.65 -2.80
N LEU A 132 18.49 9.98 -3.91
CA LEU A 132 19.14 8.66 -3.89
C LEU A 132 20.46 8.70 -3.11
N ALA A 133 21.30 9.69 -3.39
CA ALA A 133 22.57 9.86 -2.69
C ALA A 133 22.37 10.07 -1.16
N LYS A 134 21.37 10.89 -0.78
CA LYS A 134 21.01 11.10 0.63
C LYS A 134 20.51 9.81 1.28
N MET A 135 19.60 9.09 0.63
CA MET A 135 19.07 7.81 1.12
C MET A 135 20.19 6.79 1.33
N LYS A 136 21.10 6.67 0.37
CA LYS A 136 22.27 5.80 0.48
C LYS A 136 23.19 6.19 1.65
N GLY A 137 23.34 7.50 1.91
CA GLY A 137 24.06 8.01 3.07
C GLY A 137 23.42 7.61 4.42
N PHE A 138 22.12 7.36 4.44
CA PHE A 138 21.37 6.82 5.59
C PHE A 138 21.25 5.29 5.58
N GLY A 139 21.99 4.58 4.69
CA GLY A 139 21.96 3.12 4.60
C GLY A 139 20.79 2.55 3.81
N VAL A 140 20.03 3.39 3.08
CA VAL A 140 18.92 2.95 2.23
C VAL A 140 19.37 2.97 0.77
N ASP A 141 19.64 1.80 0.21
CA ASP A 141 19.99 1.60 -1.18
C ASP A 141 18.78 0.99 -1.92
N LEU A 142 18.07 1.81 -2.70
CA LEU A 142 16.84 1.39 -3.39
C LEU A 142 17.09 0.26 -4.39
N GLU A 143 18.24 0.22 -5.06
CA GLU A 143 18.59 -0.86 -5.97
C GLU A 143 18.77 -2.20 -5.23
N SER A 144 19.35 -2.17 -4.05
CA SER A 144 19.48 -3.36 -3.20
C SER A 144 18.13 -3.87 -2.71
N TYR A 145 17.19 -2.94 -2.42
CA TYR A 145 15.86 -3.30 -1.96
C TYR A 145 14.95 -3.82 -3.08
N SER A 146 14.90 -3.15 -4.22
CA SER A 146 14.07 -3.55 -5.36
C SER A 146 14.71 -4.63 -6.24
N GLY A 147 16.04 -4.69 -6.28
CA GLY A 147 16.79 -5.49 -7.26
C GLY A 147 16.77 -4.87 -8.66
N LYS A 148 16.41 -3.59 -8.81
CA LYS A 148 16.20 -2.88 -10.06
C LYS A 148 16.82 -1.47 -10.02
N THR A 149 16.97 -0.87 -11.18
CA THR A 149 17.59 0.46 -11.37
C THR A 149 16.60 1.55 -11.79
N HIS A 150 15.28 1.30 -11.71
CA HIS A 150 14.26 2.28 -12.11
C HIS A 150 14.16 3.46 -11.13
N HIS A 151 14.58 3.31 -9.88
CA HIS A 151 14.51 4.31 -8.80
C HIS A 151 13.10 4.84 -8.54
N GLU A 152 12.10 4.01 -8.76
CA GLU A 152 10.69 4.33 -8.51
C GLU A 152 10.26 3.67 -7.20
N ILE A 153 9.45 4.40 -6.44
CA ILE A 153 8.82 3.94 -5.21
C ILE A 153 7.36 4.41 -5.21
N ALA A 154 6.53 3.80 -4.40
CA ALA A 154 5.14 4.23 -4.31
C ALA A 154 5.01 5.58 -3.59
N ILE A 155 4.11 6.45 -4.08
CA ILE A 155 3.42 7.43 -3.26
C ILE A 155 2.52 6.65 -2.32
N PRO A 156 2.62 6.85 -1.00
CA PRO A 156 1.78 6.14 -0.05
C PRO A 156 0.31 6.29 -0.36
N SER A 157 -0.38 5.18 -0.55
CA SER A 157 -1.76 5.20 -1.04
C SER A 157 -2.55 4.01 -0.55
N LEU A 158 -3.83 4.22 -0.30
CA LEU A 158 -4.78 3.20 0.11
C LEU A 158 -5.96 3.17 -0.85
N PHE A 159 -6.37 1.98 -1.27
CA PHE A 159 -7.54 1.76 -2.13
C PHE A 159 -8.41 0.67 -1.53
N LEU A 160 -9.64 1.00 -1.19
CA LEU A 160 -10.67 0.02 -0.85
C LEU A 160 -11.33 -0.44 -2.15
N ILE A 161 -11.10 -1.70 -2.51
CA ILE A 161 -11.54 -2.29 -3.77
C ILE A 161 -12.57 -3.39 -3.47
N ASP A 162 -13.72 -3.35 -4.12
CA ASP A 162 -14.75 -4.37 -3.97
C ASP A 162 -14.47 -5.65 -4.79
N ARG A 163 -15.32 -6.67 -4.64
CA ARG A 163 -15.19 -7.96 -5.34
C ARG A 163 -15.25 -7.86 -6.86
N THR A 164 -15.73 -6.76 -7.40
CA THR A 164 -15.82 -6.52 -8.85
C THR A 164 -14.64 -5.72 -9.39
N GLY A 165 -13.71 -5.33 -8.51
CA GLY A 165 -12.54 -4.55 -8.85
C GLY A 165 -12.81 -3.04 -8.90
N VAL A 166 -13.92 -2.56 -8.33
CA VAL A 166 -14.25 -1.13 -8.32
C VAL A 166 -13.75 -0.46 -7.05
N VAL A 167 -13.07 0.68 -7.20
CA VAL A 167 -12.59 1.51 -6.08
C VAL A 167 -13.80 2.13 -5.37
N ARG A 168 -13.93 1.88 -4.06
CA ARG A 168 -15.00 2.38 -3.21
C ARG A 168 -14.57 3.51 -2.28
N TRP A 169 -13.30 3.55 -1.97
CA TRP A 169 -12.65 4.62 -1.23
C TRP A 169 -11.17 4.63 -1.60
N ALA A 170 -10.55 5.80 -1.61
CA ALA A 170 -9.14 5.93 -1.92
C ALA A 170 -8.53 7.10 -1.16
N HIS A 171 -7.23 6.96 -0.86
CA HIS A 171 -6.40 8.01 -0.30
C HIS A 171 -5.01 7.92 -0.89
N SER A 172 -4.41 9.05 -1.25
CA SER A 172 -3.00 9.15 -1.60
C SER A 172 -2.46 10.50 -1.17
N ASP A 173 -1.27 10.53 -0.60
CA ASP A 173 -0.60 11.77 -0.25
C ASP A 173 0.92 11.64 -0.46
N PRO A 174 1.56 12.57 -1.22
CA PRO A 174 3.01 12.57 -1.39
C PRO A 174 3.76 12.94 -0.10
N ASP A 175 3.09 13.60 0.85
CA ASP A 175 3.61 13.81 2.20
C ASP A 175 3.54 12.49 2.97
N ILE A 176 4.71 11.91 3.23
CA ILE A 176 4.85 10.59 3.84
C ILE A 176 4.33 10.50 5.28
N GLU A 177 4.09 11.64 5.92
CA GLU A 177 3.58 11.74 7.29
C GLU A 177 2.06 11.73 7.35
N VAL A 178 1.40 12.04 6.23
CA VAL A 178 -0.06 12.05 6.13
C VAL A 178 -0.58 10.65 5.86
N ARG A 179 -1.12 10.03 6.91
CA ARG A 179 -1.65 8.67 6.87
C ARG A 179 -3.00 8.58 7.56
N PRO A 180 -4.02 7.98 6.94
CA PRO A 180 -5.26 7.70 7.63
C PRO A 180 -5.01 6.82 8.86
N SER A 181 -5.58 7.19 10.00
CA SER A 181 -5.58 6.33 11.18
C SER A 181 -6.44 5.08 10.94
N THR A 182 -6.19 4.04 11.73
CA THR A 182 -7.04 2.83 11.72
C THR A 182 -8.52 3.18 11.87
N ALA A 183 -8.87 4.11 12.76
CA ALA A 183 -10.25 4.52 12.97
C ALA A 183 -10.87 5.17 11.72
N GLN A 184 -10.11 6.02 11.02
CA GLN A 184 -10.55 6.66 9.78
C GLN A 184 -10.74 5.64 8.65
N ILE A 185 -9.83 4.67 8.51
CA ILE A 185 -9.95 3.58 7.52
C ILE A 185 -11.19 2.72 7.81
N LEU A 186 -11.39 2.30 9.07
CA LEU A 186 -12.53 1.49 9.44
C LEU A 186 -13.86 2.23 9.23
N ALA A 187 -13.91 3.53 9.57
CA ALA A 187 -15.08 4.36 9.29
C ALA A 187 -15.36 4.47 7.78
N ALA A 188 -14.33 4.60 6.95
CA ALA A 188 -14.48 4.60 5.50
C ALA A 188 -15.03 3.25 4.98
N ILE A 189 -14.54 2.12 5.49
CA ILE A 189 -15.08 0.78 5.16
C ILE A 189 -16.56 0.68 5.53
N ASP A 190 -16.92 1.09 6.75
CA ASP A 190 -18.31 1.02 7.24
C ASP A 190 -19.25 1.92 6.38
N ALA A 191 -18.78 3.09 5.94
CA ALA A 191 -19.52 3.99 5.07
C ALA A 191 -19.81 3.40 3.68
N THR A 192 -18.94 2.54 3.15
CA THR A 192 -19.13 1.92 1.82
C THR A 192 -20.11 0.76 1.82
N LYS A 193 -20.53 0.24 2.98
CA LYS A 193 -21.46 -0.89 3.14
C LYS A 193 -21.02 -2.16 2.38
N LEU A 194 -19.73 -2.35 2.16
CA LEU A 194 -19.19 -3.54 1.45
C LEU A 194 -19.38 -4.85 2.24
N ALA A 195 -19.47 -4.77 3.56
CA ALA A 195 -19.68 -5.91 4.45
C ALA A 195 -21.12 -6.48 4.42
N SER A 196 -22.06 -5.82 3.73
CA SER A 196 -23.51 -6.11 3.80
C SER A 196 -24.04 -6.97 2.63
N LYS A 197 -23.16 -7.63 1.86
CA LYS A 197 -23.60 -8.48 0.74
C LYS A 197 -22.94 -9.84 0.73
#